data_44ac8ca74991fa40ff49dbade4947957
#
_entry.id   44ac8ca74991fa40ff49dbade4947957
#
_cell.length_a   1.000
_cell.length_b   1.000
_cell.length_c   1.000
_cell.angle_alpha   90.00
_cell.angle_beta   90.00
_cell.angle_gamma   90.00
#
_symmetry.space_group_name_H-M   'P 1'
#
loop_
_entity.id
_entity.type
_entity.pdbx_description
1 polymer ?
#
loop_
_entity_poly.entity_id
_entity_poly.type
_entity_poly.pdbx_seq_one_letter_code
_entity_poly.pdbx_strand_id
1 'polypeptide(L)'
;GTNNIPVDKATEKGIVVFNTPGANANAVKEAVLASILLSARDYIAANTWVNKLSGDDVPKQIEAGKKQFAGSEIAGKTLGVIGLGAIGARIANDAYRLGMKVYGYDPYVSIEAAWNISHHVKRVSDLKEIFENCDYITVHVPLTPDTKGTFNADAFSLMQKGTTIINFARAELVENDALFDALETGVVKRYITDFGTEELLNKPNVTVFPHVGGSTSEAELNCAIMAAQTIRRFMETGEIVNSVNFPRVQQVLSAPYRITLINKNVPNIVARISTAVSDFNINIDNIINRSKGEYAYTLLDLDETDKSKIDELVAKFEASDNIVRVRLIKGK
;
A
#
# COMPACT_ATOMS: atom_id res chain seq x y z
N GLY A 1 0.60 -7.11 5.47
CA GLY A 1 2.04 -7.30 5.47
C GLY A 1 2.44 -8.73 5.13
N THR A 2 3.71 -8.96 4.87
CA THR A 2 4.25 -10.30 4.52
C THR A 2 5.36 -10.75 5.47
N ASN A 3 5.62 -10.00 6.53
CA ASN A 3 6.76 -10.20 7.46
C ASN A 3 6.71 -11.55 8.20
N ASN A 4 5.54 -12.15 8.31
CA ASN A 4 5.31 -13.45 8.96
C ASN A 4 5.33 -14.64 7.97
N ILE A 5 5.65 -14.41 6.69
CA ILE A 5 5.70 -15.44 5.65
C ILE A 5 7.14 -15.56 5.14
N PRO A 6 7.74 -16.77 5.11
CA PRO A 6 9.07 -16.98 4.54
C PRO A 6 8.99 -16.98 3.00
N VAL A 7 8.87 -15.78 2.41
CA VAL A 7 8.59 -15.56 0.98
C VAL A 7 9.63 -16.23 0.08
N ASP A 8 10.92 -16.13 0.42
CA ASP A 8 12.01 -16.70 -0.39
C ASP A 8 11.90 -18.22 -0.47
N LYS A 9 11.70 -18.88 0.69
CA LYS A 9 11.51 -20.35 0.73
C LYS A 9 10.26 -20.80 -0.02
N ALA A 10 9.19 -19.99 0.03
CA ALA A 10 7.98 -20.26 -0.74
C ALA A 10 8.26 -20.17 -2.25
N THR A 11 9.04 -19.18 -2.67
CA THR A 11 9.43 -18.95 -4.06
C THR A 11 10.25 -20.11 -4.62
N GLU A 12 11.27 -20.55 -3.89
CA GLU A 12 12.10 -21.71 -4.24
C GLU A 12 11.28 -22.98 -4.45
N LYS A 13 10.19 -23.16 -3.68
CA LYS A 13 9.28 -24.31 -3.79
C LYS A 13 8.17 -24.13 -4.82
N GLY A 14 8.16 -23.03 -5.58
CA GLY A 14 7.09 -22.70 -6.51
C GLY A 14 5.74 -22.49 -5.84
N ILE A 15 5.73 -21.93 -4.64
CA ILE A 15 4.50 -21.56 -3.91
C ILE A 15 4.24 -20.07 -4.11
N VAL A 16 3.09 -19.73 -4.69
CA VAL A 16 2.68 -18.35 -4.90
C VAL A 16 2.17 -17.77 -3.58
N VAL A 17 2.76 -16.67 -3.14
CA VAL A 17 2.34 -15.93 -1.94
C VAL A 17 1.54 -14.72 -2.37
N PHE A 18 0.35 -14.58 -1.81
CA PHE A 18 -0.56 -13.46 -2.08
C PHE A 18 -0.68 -12.55 -0.86
N ASN A 19 -0.93 -11.27 -1.12
CA ASN A 19 -1.38 -10.31 -0.14
C ASN A 19 -2.69 -9.64 -0.59
N THR A 20 -3.22 -8.73 0.22
CA THR A 20 -4.50 -8.05 -0.02
C THR A 20 -4.31 -6.53 -0.09
N PRO A 21 -3.60 -6.02 -1.13
CA PRO A 21 -3.26 -4.62 -1.22
C PRO A 21 -4.52 -3.76 -1.34
N GLY A 22 -4.61 -2.73 -0.49
CA GLY A 22 -5.71 -1.78 -0.52
C GLY A 22 -7.00 -2.24 0.18
N ALA A 23 -7.09 -3.47 0.69
CA ALA A 23 -8.29 -3.96 1.37
C ALA A 23 -8.62 -3.17 2.66
N ASN A 24 -7.60 -2.68 3.35
CA ASN A 24 -7.72 -1.84 4.54
C ASN A 24 -7.63 -0.32 4.24
N ALA A 25 -7.60 0.07 2.97
CA ALA A 25 -7.30 1.46 2.59
C ALA A 25 -8.32 2.46 3.14
N ASN A 26 -9.59 2.07 3.27
CA ASN A 26 -10.61 2.94 3.84
C ASN A 26 -10.38 3.18 5.35
N ALA A 27 -10.03 2.16 6.11
CA ALA A 27 -9.73 2.29 7.53
C ALA A 27 -8.55 3.26 7.77
N VAL A 28 -7.45 3.07 7.03
CA VAL A 28 -6.29 3.98 7.11
C VAL A 28 -6.66 5.41 6.71
N LYS A 29 -7.46 5.59 5.64
CA LYS A 29 -7.95 6.90 5.23
C LYS A 29 -8.71 7.60 6.36
N GLU A 30 -9.61 6.89 7.05
CA GLU A 30 -10.38 7.45 8.16
C GLU A 30 -9.50 7.80 9.36
N ALA A 31 -8.53 6.96 9.70
CA ALA A 31 -7.56 7.24 10.75
C ALA A 31 -6.72 8.50 10.45
N VAL A 32 -6.29 8.70 9.20
CA VAL A 32 -5.58 9.91 8.77
C VAL A 32 -6.47 11.15 8.87
N LEU A 33 -7.71 11.09 8.38
CA LEU A 33 -8.65 12.21 8.47
C LEU A 33 -8.97 12.57 9.92
N ALA A 34 -9.17 11.56 10.78
CA ALA A 34 -9.31 11.77 12.23
C ALA A 34 -8.09 12.45 12.83
N SER A 35 -6.88 12.06 12.42
CA SER A 35 -5.63 12.67 12.87
C SER A 35 -5.50 14.13 12.45
N ILE A 36 -5.90 14.48 11.23
CA ILE A 36 -5.96 15.87 10.75
C ILE A 36 -6.91 16.69 11.64
N LEU A 37 -8.12 16.20 11.90
CA LEU A 37 -9.12 16.87 12.71
C LEU A 37 -8.68 17.02 14.18
N LEU A 38 -8.10 15.96 14.78
CA LEU A 38 -7.58 15.98 16.14
C LEU A 38 -6.38 16.95 16.28
N SER A 39 -5.53 17.04 15.26
CA SER A 39 -4.41 17.97 15.28
C SER A 39 -4.82 19.44 15.19
N ALA A 40 -5.91 19.71 14.46
CA ALA A 40 -6.47 21.04 14.32
C ALA A 40 -7.14 21.53 15.62
N ARG A 41 -7.70 20.65 16.42
CA ARG A 41 -8.58 20.95 17.57
C ARG A 41 -8.16 20.23 18.84
N ASP A 42 -6.98 19.97 19.12
CA ASP A 42 -6.38 19.27 20.29
C ASP A 42 -7.35 18.69 21.36
N TYR A 43 -8.35 17.93 20.89
CA TYR A 43 -9.37 17.35 21.73
C TYR A 43 -8.82 16.30 22.72
N ILE A 44 -7.68 15.67 22.41
CA ILE A 44 -7.03 14.70 23.30
C ILE A 44 -6.54 15.40 24.55
N ALA A 45 -5.80 16.50 24.41
CA ALA A 45 -5.31 17.27 25.53
C ALA A 45 -6.46 17.94 26.30
N ALA A 46 -7.44 18.49 25.58
CA ALA A 46 -8.63 19.08 26.19
C ALA A 46 -9.41 18.07 27.04
N ASN A 47 -9.64 16.85 26.53
CA ASN A 47 -10.32 15.79 27.27
C ASN A 47 -9.48 15.35 28.50
N THR A 48 -8.18 15.20 28.34
CA THR A 48 -7.28 14.84 29.44
C THR A 48 -7.28 15.90 30.53
N TRP A 49 -7.33 17.17 30.16
CA TRP A 49 -7.38 18.29 31.12
C TRP A 49 -8.72 18.33 31.86
N VAL A 50 -9.86 18.24 31.17
CA VAL A 50 -11.17 18.35 31.80
C VAL A 50 -11.44 17.21 32.80
N ASN A 51 -10.94 16.01 32.49
CA ASN A 51 -11.08 14.86 33.39
C ASN A 51 -10.20 14.93 34.66
N LYS A 52 -9.30 15.92 34.76
CA LYS A 52 -8.49 16.19 35.98
C LYS A 52 -9.13 17.23 36.88
N LEU A 53 -10.19 17.90 36.42
CA LEU A 53 -10.89 18.90 37.20
C LEU A 53 -11.67 18.24 38.34
N SER A 54 -11.70 18.87 39.52
CA SER A 54 -12.42 18.38 40.69
C SER A 54 -12.82 19.54 41.62
N GLY A 55 -13.62 19.25 42.62
CA GLY A 55 -14.08 20.22 43.63
C GLY A 55 -15.36 20.96 43.18
N ASP A 56 -15.62 22.09 43.85
CA ASP A 56 -16.82 22.88 43.63
C ASP A 56 -16.74 23.66 42.32
N ASP A 57 -17.88 23.75 41.63
CA ASP A 57 -18.07 24.59 40.42
C ASP A 57 -17.20 24.24 39.22
N VAL A 58 -17.11 22.93 38.91
CA VAL A 58 -16.43 22.42 37.69
C VAL A 58 -16.84 23.18 36.41
N PRO A 59 -18.13 23.55 36.18
CA PRO A 59 -18.52 24.34 35.03
C PRO A 59 -17.76 25.69 34.90
N LYS A 60 -17.53 26.40 36.00
CA LYS A 60 -16.73 27.65 35.94
C LYS A 60 -15.26 27.39 35.66
N GLN A 61 -14.69 26.31 36.18
CA GLN A 61 -13.32 25.92 35.90
C GLN A 61 -13.15 25.62 34.38
N ILE A 62 -14.12 24.92 33.77
CA ILE A 62 -14.13 24.66 32.32
C ILE A 62 -14.17 25.94 31.52
N GLU A 63 -15.11 26.84 31.83
CA GLU A 63 -15.24 28.12 31.12
C GLU A 63 -13.98 28.99 31.24
N ALA A 64 -13.35 29.03 32.40
CA ALA A 64 -12.13 29.76 32.62
C ALA A 64 -10.92 29.21 31.82
N GLY A 65 -10.83 27.87 31.70
CA GLY A 65 -9.71 27.18 31.08
C GLY A 65 -9.85 26.88 29.58
N LYS A 66 -11.05 26.91 29.01
CA LYS A 66 -11.30 26.45 27.64
C LYS A 66 -10.48 27.17 26.55
N LYS A 67 -10.09 28.42 26.79
CA LYS A 67 -9.33 29.22 25.79
C LYS A 67 -7.97 28.62 25.42
N GLN A 68 -7.33 27.86 26.34
CA GLN A 68 -6.05 27.22 26.08
C GLN A 68 -6.13 26.12 24.99
N PHE A 69 -7.33 25.62 24.70
CA PHE A 69 -7.58 24.60 23.67
C PHE A 69 -8.22 25.18 22.41
N ALA A 70 -8.17 26.48 22.21
CA ALA A 70 -8.63 27.11 20.98
C ALA A 70 -7.80 26.60 19.82
N GLY A 71 -8.44 25.94 18.85
CA GLY A 71 -7.80 25.37 17.65
C GLY A 71 -8.04 26.19 16.40
N SER A 72 -7.84 25.54 15.27
CA SER A 72 -8.10 26.08 13.92
C SER A 72 -9.07 25.20 13.16
N GLU A 73 -9.63 25.73 12.08
CA GLU A 73 -10.40 24.95 11.11
C GLU A 73 -9.46 24.42 10.02
N ILE A 74 -9.83 23.28 9.44
CA ILE A 74 -9.11 22.68 8.31
C ILE A 74 -9.60 23.20 6.96
N ALA A 75 -10.81 23.75 6.90
CA ALA A 75 -11.36 24.35 5.69
C ALA A 75 -10.45 25.51 5.19
N GLY A 76 -10.16 25.49 3.90
CA GLY A 76 -9.24 26.44 3.25
C GLY A 76 -7.75 26.15 3.47
N LYS A 77 -7.36 25.25 4.37
CA LYS A 77 -5.99 24.79 4.56
C LYS A 77 -5.54 23.88 3.41
N THR A 78 -4.24 23.83 3.19
CA THR A 78 -3.65 23.01 2.13
C THR A 78 -3.12 21.70 2.70
N LEU A 79 -3.56 20.57 2.11
CA LEU A 79 -3.05 19.23 2.39
C LEU A 79 -2.16 18.74 1.25
N GLY A 80 -0.94 18.38 1.55
CA GLY A 80 -0.04 17.63 0.68
C GLY A 80 -0.21 16.13 0.88
N VAL A 81 -0.45 15.39 -0.19
CA VAL A 81 -0.55 13.92 -0.18
C VAL A 81 0.58 13.35 -1.00
N ILE A 82 1.52 12.67 -0.34
CA ILE A 82 2.67 12.01 -0.96
C ILE A 82 2.33 10.52 -1.13
N GLY A 83 2.20 10.08 -2.38
CA GLY A 83 1.70 8.76 -2.76
C GLY A 83 0.17 8.75 -2.94
N LEU A 84 -0.27 8.58 -4.20
CA LEU A 84 -1.68 8.59 -4.60
C LEU A 84 -2.20 7.19 -4.96
N GLY A 85 -1.70 6.18 -4.25
CA GLY A 85 -2.20 4.81 -4.33
C GLY A 85 -3.59 4.65 -3.68
N ALA A 86 -3.94 3.42 -3.29
CA ALA A 86 -5.26 3.08 -2.76
C ALA A 86 -5.68 3.90 -1.51
N ILE A 87 -4.73 4.32 -0.69
CA ILE A 87 -4.96 5.13 0.52
C ILE A 87 -4.95 6.61 0.17
N GLY A 88 -3.85 7.11 -0.42
CA GLY A 88 -3.66 8.53 -0.64
C GLY A 88 -4.70 9.16 -1.57
N ALA A 89 -5.15 8.46 -2.61
CA ALA A 89 -6.22 8.93 -3.49
C ALA A 89 -7.54 9.14 -2.73
N ARG A 90 -7.89 8.22 -1.82
CA ARG A 90 -9.09 8.35 -0.97
C ARG A 90 -8.99 9.53 -0.01
N ILE A 91 -7.82 9.70 0.64
CA ILE A 91 -7.55 10.84 1.53
C ILE A 91 -7.66 12.15 0.75
N ALA A 92 -7.02 12.25 -0.42
CA ALA A 92 -7.06 13.44 -1.25
C ALA A 92 -8.50 13.84 -1.61
N ASN A 93 -9.32 12.87 -2.03
CA ASN A 93 -10.71 13.10 -2.38
C ASN A 93 -11.56 13.57 -1.19
N ASP A 94 -11.40 12.91 -0.04
CA ASP A 94 -12.24 13.21 1.14
C ASP A 94 -11.77 14.49 1.85
N ALA A 95 -10.48 14.79 1.88
CA ALA A 95 -9.96 16.07 2.37
C ALA A 95 -10.48 17.26 1.54
N TYR A 96 -10.56 17.12 0.21
CA TYR A 96 -11.22 18.11 -0.63
C TYR A 96 -12.68 18.32 -0.25
N ARG A 97 -13.45 17.25 -0.02
CA ARG A 97 -14.86 17.33 0.43
C ARG A 97 -15.00 18.00 1.80
N LEU A 98 -13.97 17.93 2.65
CA LEU A 98 -13.91 18.64 3.92
C LEU A 98 -13.47 20.11 3.78
N GLY A 99 -13.32 20.61 2.55
CA GLY A 99 -13.00 22.01 2.26
C GLY A 99 -11.52 22.35 2.24
N MET A 100 -10.64 21.36 2.26
CA MET A 100 -9.18 21.58 2.10
C MET A 100 -8.81 21.80 0.62
N LYS A 101 -7.73 22.54 0.39
CA LYS A 101 -7.01 22.52 -0.89
C LYS A 101 -6.09 21.32 -0.87
N VAL A 102 -6.05 20.53 -1.94
CA VAL A 102 -5.26 19.29 -1.95
C VAL A 102 -4.22 19.31 -3.05
N TYR A 103 -2.97 19.08 -2.69
CA TYR A 103 -1.82 18.87 -3.57
C TYR A 103 -1.44 17.39 -3.51
N GLY A 104 -1.27 16.75 -4.66
CA GLY A 104 -0.93 15.34 -4.74
C GLY A 104 0.35 15.10 -5.53
N TYR A 105 1.27 14.35 -4.95
CA TYR A 105 2.52 13.92 -5.57
C TYR A 105 2.58 12.39 -5.63
N ASP A 106 2.71 11.85 -6.83
CA ASP A 106 3.02 10.44 -7.08
C ASP A 106 3.62 10.30 -8.48
N PRO A 107 4.93 10.02 -8.62
CA PRO A 107 5.57 9.84 -9.93
C PRO A 107 5.21 8.51 -10.60
N TYR A 108 4.62 7.56 -9.86
CA TYR A 108 4.32 6.21 -10.33
C TYR A 108 2.82 5.90 -10.35
N VAL A 109 1.96 6.92 -10.31
CA VAL A 109 0.51 6.72 -10.31
C VAL A 109 0.07 5.91 -11.53
N SER A 110 -0.66 4.80 -11.30
CA SER A 110 -1.21 4.02 -12.40
C SER A 110 -2.40 4.73 -13.05
N ILE A 111 -2.71 4.36 -14.29
CA ILE A 111 -3.87 4.90 -15.00
C ILE A 111 -5.15 4.63 -14.20
N GLU A 112 -5.31 3.41 -13.67
CA GLU A 112 -6.47 3.02 -12.87
C GLU A 112 -6.56 3.83 -11.57
N ALA A 113 -5.44 4.11 -10.92
CA ALA A 113 -5.41 4.96 -9.73
C ALA A 113 -5.76 6.41 -10.08
N ALA A 114 -5.25 6.92 -11.20
CA ALA A 114 -5.54 8.28 -11.65
C ALA A 114 -7.04 8.51 -11.93
N TRP A 115 -7.75 7.51 -12.46
CA TRP A 115 -9.21 7.60 -12.66
C TRP A 115 -10.01 7.73 -11.35
N ASN A 116 -9.44 7.36 -10.23
CA ASN A 116 -10.07 7.46 -8.91
C ASN A 116 -9.72 8.76 -8.17
N ILE A 117 -8.86 9.61 -8.72
CA ILE A 117 -8.47 10.88 -8.13
C ILE A 117 -9.36 12.00 -8.67
N SER A 118 -9.92 12.81 -7.77
CA SER A 118 -10.72 13.97 -8.15
C SER A 118 -9.88 14.98 -8.96
N HIS A 119 -10.48 15.55 -10.00
CA HIS A 119 -9.87 16.63 -10.79
C HIS A 119 -9.57 17.90 -9.98
N HIS A 120 -10.13 18.04 -8.79
CA HIS A 120 -9.83 19.11 -7.85
C HIS A 120 -8.52 18.95 -7.09
N VAL A 121 -7.91 17.77 -7.13
CA VAL A 121 -6.58 17.52 -6.56
C VAL A 121 -5.53 18.10 -7.51
N LYS A 122 -4.81 19.11 -7.05
CA LYS A 122 -3.72 19.70 -7.84
C LYS A 122 -2.55 18.72 -7.89
N ARG A 123 -2.26 18.20 -9.08
CA ARG A 123 -1.04 17.41 -9.29
C ARG A 123 0.18 18.31 -9.19
N VAL A 124 1.18 17.87 -8.44
CA VAL A 124 2.51 18.47 -8.41
C VAL A 124 3.55 17.46 -8.90
N SER A 125 4.61 17.95 -9.50
CA SER A 125 5.67 17.12 -10.10
C SER A 125 6.93 17.05 -9.26
N ASP A 126 7.03 17.88 -8.22
CA ASP A 126 8.17 17.96 -7.31
C ASP A 126 7.66 17.96 -5.86
N LEU A 127 8.30 17.17 -5.00
CA LEU A 127 8.04 17.15 -3.56
C LEU A 127 8.26 18.52 -2.91
N LYS A 128 9.16 19.33 -3.45
CA LYS A 128 9.41 20.69 -3.00
C LYS A 128 8.12 21.52 -2.97
N GLU A 129 7.26 21.40 -3.99
CA GLU A 129 5.98 22.11 -4.00
C GLU A 129 5.06 21.69 -2.83
N ILE A 130 5.12 20.43 -2.39
CA ILE A 130 4.40 19.94 -1.21
C ILE A 130 4.96 20.61 0.06
N PHE A 131 6.28 20.55 0.25
CA PHE A 131 6.91 21.08 1.44
C PHE A 131 6.72 22.59 1.59
N GLU A 132 6.86 23.35 0.53
CA GLU A 132 6.75 24.81 0.55
C GLU A 132 5.32 25.35 0.73
N ASN A 133 4.28 24.57 0.35
CA ASN A 133 2.94 25.14 0.21
C ASN A 133 1.87 24.50 1.10
N CYS A 134 2.19 23.45 1.86
CA CYS A 134 1.16 22.70 2.57
C CYS A 134 1.19 22.95 4.08
N ASP A 135 0.01 23.21 4.66
CA ASP A 135 -0.20 23.30 6.12
C ASP A 135 -0.17 21.91 6.77
N TYR A 136 -0.61 20.88 6.03
CA TYR A 136 -0.65 19.48 6.43
C TYR A 136 0.01 18.63 5.36
N ILE A 137 0.79 17.64 5.77
CA ILE A 137 1.43 16.68 4.84
C ILE A 137 1.18 15.27 5.34
N THR A 138 0.68 14.41 4.47
CA THR A 138 0.49 12.99 4.76
C THR A 138 1.20 12.12 3.73
N VAL A 139 1.83 11.03 4.18
CA VAL A 139 2.66 10.17 3.33
C VAL A 139 2.12 8.74 3.26
N HIS A 140 2.03 8.21 2.04
CA HIS A 140 1.45 6.91 1.72
C HIS A 140 2.25 6.15 0.66
N VAL A 141 3.58 6.24 0.73
CA VAL A 141 4.50 5.51 -0.15
C VAL A 141 5.08 4.27 0.56
N PRO A 142 5.44 3.22 -0.17
CA PRO A 142 6.19 2.10 0.39
C PRO A 142 7.59 2.54 0.81
N LEU A 143 8.19 1.81 1.75
CA LEU A 143 9.59 1.98 2.08
C LEU A 143 10.45 1.34 0.99
N THR A 144 11.26 2.16 0.34
CA THR A 144 12.27 1.78 -0.64
C THR A 144 13.55 2.57 -0.38
N PRO A 145 14.69 2.22 -1.01
CA PRO A 145 15.89 3.07 -0.90
C PRO A 145 15.65 4.53 -1.27
N ASP A 146 14.78 4.80 -2.24
CA ASP A 146 14.48 6.15 -2.74
C ASP A 146 13.50 6.93 -1.83
N THR A 147 12.66 6.23 -1.06
CA THR A 147 11.67 6.87 -0.18
C THR A 147 12.12 6.96 1.28
N LYS A 148 13.14 6.18 1.67
CA LYS A 148 13.74 6.28 3.00
C LYS A 148 14.26 7.68 3.24
N GLY A 149 13.94 8.26 4.41
CA GLY A 149 14.37 9.62 4.76
C GLY A 149 13.77 10.72 3.84
N THR A 150 12.58 10.49 3.27
CA THR A 150 11.85 11.54 2.52
C THR A 150 11.68 12.82 3.35
N PHE A 151 11.48 12.67 4.67
CA PHE A 151 11.44 13.77 5.62
C PHE A 151 12.77 13.85 6.37
N ASN A 152 13.72 14.57 5.81
CA ASN A 152 15.05 14.87 6.34
C ASN A 152 15.22 16.37 6.60
N ALA A 153 16.40 16.79 7.01
CA ALA A 153 16.70 18.19 7.32
C ALA A 153 16.43 19.14 6.14
N ASP A 154 16.77 18.73 4.91
CA ASP A 154 16.51 19.52 3.71
C ASP A 154 15.01 19.69 3.47
N ALA A 155 14.22 18.62 3.60
CA ALA A 155 12.76 18.67 3.47
C ALA A 155 12.14 19.61 4.51
N PHE A 156 12.56 19.51 5.78
CA PHE A 156 12.07 20.39 6.84
C PHE A 156 12.45 21.86 6.61
N SER A 157 13.64 22.13 6.05
CA SER A 157 14.08 23.50 5.74
C SER A 157 13.20 24.21 4.71
N LEU A 158 12.50 23.46 3.86
CA LEU A 158 11.58 23.98 2.84
C LEU A 158 10.18 24.24 3.39
N MET A 159 9.83 23.70 4.55
CA MET A 159 8.47 23.76 5.08
C MET A 159 8.15 25.12 5.69
N GLN A 160 6.87 25.48 5.64
CA GLN A 160 6.36 26.62 6.35
C GLN A 160 6.31 26.36 7.86
N LYS A 161 6.47 27.41 8.68
CA LYS A 161 6.26 27.27 10.13
C LYS A 161 4.83 26.83 10.45
N GLY A 162 4.68 25.84 11.29
CA GLY A 162 3.40 25.33 11.74
C GLY A 162 2.84 24.17 10.94
N THR A 163 3.62 23.57 10.04
CA THR A 163 3.23 22.40 9.28
C THR A 163 2.94 21.21 10.21
N THR A 164 1.88 20.48 9.94
CA THR A 164 1.53 19.21 10.61
C THR A 164 1.82 18.04 9.69
N ILE A 165 2.53 17.03 10.20
CA ILE A 165 2.91 15.83 9.44
C ILE A 165 2.18 14.60 9.98
N ILE A 166 1.60 13.80 9.09
CA ILE A 166 0.92 12.55 9.40
C ILE A 166 1.62 11.40 8.65
N ASN A 167 2.11 10.42 9.40
CA ASN A 167 2.79 9.25 8.83
C ASN A 167 2.18 7.95 9.33
N PHE A 168 1.28 7.38 8.53
CA PHE A 168 0.69 6.06 8.73
C PHE A 168 1.19 5.08 7.64
N ALA A 169 2.41 5.30 7.16
CA ALA A 169 3.04 4.46 6.15
C ALA A 169 4.20 3.63 6.70
N ARG A 170 5.34 4.24 7.04
CA ARG A 170 6.54 3.58 7.61
C ARG A 170 7.35 4.56 8.43
N ALA A 171 7.93 4.08 9.53
CA ALA A 171 8.76 4.92 10.42
C ALA A 171 9.96 5.54 9.68
N GLU A 172 10.65 4.74 8.88
CA GLU A 172 11.91 5.08 8.22
C GLU A 172 11.77 6.13 7.10
N LEU A 173 10.56 6.58 6.79
CA LEU A 173 10.33 7.71 5.89
C LEU A 173 10.72 9.05 6.53
N VAL A 174 10.87 9.09 7.86
CA VAL A 174 11.19 10.28 8.63
C VAL A 174 12.51 10.07 9.37
N GLU A 175 13.42 11.04 9.28
CA GLU A 175 14.63 11.08 10.08
C GLU A 175 14.33 11.75 11.43
N ASN A 176 14.41 10.98 12.53
CA ASN A 176 13.97 11.44 13.85
C ASN A 176 14.75 12.67 14.35
N ASP A 177 16.07 12.72 14.17
CA ASP A 177 16.88 13.85 14.62
C ASP A 177 16.44 15.15 13.93
N ALA A 178 16.27 15.11 12.60
CA ALA A 178 15.80 16.26 11.83
C ALA A 178 14.36 16.65 12.19
N LEU A 179 13.50 15.67 12.50
CA LEU A 179 12.14 15.91 12.98
C LEU A 179 12.16 16.64 14.34
N PHE A 180 13.03 16.24 15.27
CA PHE A 180 13.10 16.88 16.60
C PHE A 180 13.53 18.33 16.50
N ASP A 181 14.54 18.64 15.67
CA ASP A 181 14.95 20.01 15.39
C ASP A 181 13.82 20.85 14.77
N ALA A 182 13.05 20.24 13.84
CA ALA A 182 11.93 20.91 13.20
C ALA A 182 10.75 21.16 14.17
N LEU A 183 10.52 20.27 15.13
CA LEU A 183 9.54 20.46 16.22
C LEU A 183 9.98 21.56 17.20
N GLU A 184 11.26 21.59 17.58
CA GLU A 184 11.82 22.60 18.50
C GLU A 184 11.77 24.00 17.90
N THR A 185 12.13 24.13 16.62
CA THR A 185 12.10 25.42 15.89
C THR A 185 10.68 25.86 15.48
N GLY A 186 9.68 24.98 15.65
CA GLY A 186 8.28 25.23 15.29
C GLY A 186 8.01 25.23 13.78
N VAL A 187 8.92 24.75 12.96
CA VAL A 187 8.68 24.43 11.55
C VAL A 187 7.62 23.34 11.47
N VAL A 188 7.81 22.24 12.22
CA VAL A 188 6.76 21.23 12.43
C VAL A 188 6.01 21.57 13.71
N LYS A 189 4.71 21.85 13.57
CA LYS A 189 3.81 22.10 14.70
C LYS A 189 3.43 20.80 15.41
N ARG A 190 3.23 19.73 14.65
CA ARG A 190 2.81 18.43 15.19
C ARG A 190 3.23 17.30 14.25
N TYR A 191 3.69 16.22 14.82
CA TYR A 191 3.93 14.96 14.15
C TYR A 191 2.99 13.87 14.69
N ILE A 192 2.28 13.18 13.80
CA ILE A 192 1.33 12.12 14.15
C ILE A 192 1.70 10.86 13.37
N THR A 193 1.83 9.75 14.10
CA THR A 193 2.21 8.47 13.49
C THR A 193 1.57 7.29 14.23
N ASP A 194 1.41 6.17 13.56
CA ASP A 194 1.10 4.88 14.19
C ASP A 194 2.32 3.91 14.20
N PHE A 195 3.51 4.44 13.93
CA PHE A 195 4.80 3.75 14.04
C PHE A 195 5.60 4.32 15.23
N GLY A 196 5.30 3.81 16.43
CA GLY A 196 5.97 4.25 17.65
C GLY A 196 7.39 3.68 17.77
N THR A 197 8.34 4.54 18.11
CA THR A 197 9.68 4.19 18.59
C THR A 197 9.88 4.78 19.99
N GLU A 198 10.81 4.23 20.78
CA GLU A 198 11.09 4.73 22.14
C GLU A 198 11.40 6.24 22.12
N GLU A 199 12.11 6.69 21.10
CA GLU A 199 12.50 8.11 20.93
C GLU A 199 11.32 9.06 20.71
N LEU A 200 10.23 8.58 20.13
CA LEU A 200 9.03 9.38 19.84
C LEU A 200 8.07 9.47 21.04
N LEU A 201 8.17 8.52 21.97
CA LEU A 201 7.25 8.48 23.12
C LEU A 201 7.46 9.67 24.04
N ASN A 202 6.36 10.27 24.50
CA ASN A 202 6.33 11.41 25.43
C ASN A 202 7.04 12.67 24.90
N LYS A 203 7.37 12.76 23.62
CA LYS A 203 7.90 13.98 23.03
C LYS A 203 6.79 15.03 22.88
N PRO A 204 7.05 16.30 23.21
CA PRO A 204 6.11 17.40 22.96
C PRO A 204 5.72 17.47 21.49
N ASN A 205 4.44 17.70 21.22
CA ASN A 205 3.89 17.83 19.85
C ASN A 205 4.01 16.56 18.97
N VAL A 206 4.34 15.41 19.56
CA VAL A 206 4.30 14.11 18.90
C VAL A 206 3.12 13.30 19.44
N THR A 207 2.31 12.76 18.54
CA THR A 207 1.21 11.85 18.88
C THR A 207 1.49 10.50 18.24
N VAL A 208 1.59 9.47 19.07
CA VAL A 208 1.85 8.10 18.62
C VAL A 208 0.64 7.23 18.89
N PHE A 209 0.15 6.53 17.87
CA PHE A 209 -0.88 5.51 17.99
C PHE A 209 -0.28 4.09 17.87
N PRO A 210 -0.90 3.05 18.43
CA PRO A 210 -0.31 1.71 18.47
C PRO A 210 -0.55 0.90 17.18
N HIS A 211 -0.16 1.40 16.02
CA HIS A 211 -0.27 0.76 14.68
C HIS A 211 -1.69 0.25 14.37
N VAL A 212 -2.69 1.08 14.62
CA VAL A 212 -4.12 0.74 14.47
C VAL A 212 -4.77 1.36 13.24
N GLY A 213 -4.02 2.06 12.39
CA GLY A 213 -4.57 2.75 11.23
C GLY A 213 -5.42 1.86 10.31
N GLY A 214 -5.04 0.59 10.16
CA GLY A 214 -5.78 -0.39 9.35
C GLY A 214 -6.64 -1.38 10.13
N SER A 215 -6.77 -1.24 11.45
CA SER A 215 -7.39 -2.23 12.33
C SER A 215 -8.87 -1.93 12.59
N THR A 216 -9.73 -2.34 11.67
CA THR A 216 -11.19 -2.28 11.80
C THR A 216 -11.82 -3.60 11.39
N SER A 217 -13.01 -3.92 11.91
CA SER A 217 -13.75 -5.14 11.54
C SER A 217 -13.99 -5.22 10.04
N GLU A 218 -14.28 -4.09 9.39
CA GLU A 218 -14.52 -3.99 7.96
C GLU A 218 -13.22 -4.24 7.17
N ALA A 219 -12.08 -3.72 7.65
CA ALA A 219 -10.79 -3.95 6.99
C ALA A 219 -10.38 -5.44 7.06
N GLU A 220 -10.59 -6.10 8.20
CA GLU A 220 -10.35 -7.54 8.37
C GLU A 220 -11.24 -8.36 7.44
N LEU A 221 -12.54 -8.05 7.38
CA LEU A 221 -13.49 -8.70 6.49
C LEU A 221 -13.10 -8.50 5.01
N ASN A 222 -12.76 -7.26 4.61
CA ASN A 222 -12.33 -6.95 3.25
C ASN A 222 -11.03 -7.70 2.88
N CYS A 223 -10.09 -7.82 3.82
CA CYS A 223 -8.87 -8.61 3.62
C CYS A 223 -9.20 -10.09 3.40
N ALA A 224 -10.09 -10.67 4.23
CA ALA A 224 -10.49 -12.07 4.10
C ALA A 224 -11.21 -12.35 2.77
N ILE A 225 -12.15 -11.49 2.36
CA ILE A 225 -12.86 -11.58 1.08
C ILE A 225 -11.87 -11.49 -0.10
N MET A 226 -10.98 -10.49 -0.09
CA MET A 226 -9.99 -10.31 -1.16
C MET A 226 -9.03 -11.50 -1.23
N ALA A 227 -8.57 -12.02 -0.10
CA ALA A 227 -7.71 -13.20 -0.04
C ALA A 227 -8.41 -14.42 -0.66
N ALA A 228 -9.65 -14.70 -0.25
CA ALA A 228 -10.43 -15.81 -0.77
C ALA A 228 -10.66 -15.69 -2.28
N GLN A 229 -11.03 -14.50 -2.76
CA GLN A 229 -11.23 -14.24 -4.19
C GLN A 229 -9.94 -14.41 -5.00
N THR A 230 -8.80 -13.92 -4.46
CA THR A 230 -7.50 -14.03 -5.11
C THR A 230 -7.05 -15.48 -5.22
N ILE A 231 -7.18 -16.26 -4.12
CA ILE A 231 -6.84 -17.70 -4.12
C ILE A 231 -7.77 -18.48 -5.04
N ARG A 232 -9.07 -18.23 -4.98
CA ARG A 232 -10.05 -18.88 -5.87
C ARG A 232 -9.71 -18.63 -7.33
N ARG A 233 -9.44 -17.38 -7.72
CA ARG A 233 -9.05 -17.02 -9.08
C ARG A 233 -7.80 -17.76 -9.51
N PHE A 234 -6.76 -17.78 -8.68
CA PHE A 234 -5.54 -18.53 -8.96
C PHE A 234 -5.80 -20.03 -9.10
N MET A 235 -6.62 -20.61 -8.24
CA MET A 235 -6.94 -22.04 -8.29
C MET A 235 -7.76 -22.42 -9.52
N GLU A 236 -8.74 -21.61 -9.92
CA GLU A 236 -9.65 -21.87 -11.04
C GLU A 236 -9.05 -21.52 -12.41
N THR A 237 -8.21 -20.48 -12.48
CA THR A 237 -7.74 -19.94 -13.77
C THR A 237 -6.22 -19.91 -13.93
N GLY A 238 -5.46 -20.11 -12.87
CA GLY A 238 -4.01 -19.94 -12.88
C GLY A 238 -3.54 -18.48 -12.98
N GLU A 239 -4.44 -17.51 -13.02
CA GLU A 239 -4.07 -16.10 -13.06
C GLU A 239 -3.41 -15.64 -11.75
N ILE A 240 -2.35 -14.88 -11.87
CA ILE A 240 -1.66 -14.27 -10.71
C ILE A 240 -2.02 -12.80 -10.61
N VAL A 241 -2.73 -12.47 -9.52
CA VAL A 241 -3.04 -11.10 -9.10
C VAL A 241 -2.63 -10.95 -7.64
N ASN A 242 -2.07 -9.81 -7.27
CA ASN A 242 -1.65 -9.51 -5.88
C ASN A 242 -0.60 -10.48 -5.29
N SER A 243 0.26 -11.07 -6.12
CA SER A 243 1.38 -11.87 -5.63
C SER A 243 2.57 -11.00 -5.23
N VAL A 244 3.21 -11.38 -4.12
CA VAL A 244 4.41 -10.70 -3.63
C VAL A 244 5.70 -11.28 -4.21
N ASN A 245 5.68 -12.53 -4.67
CA ASN A 245 6.86 -13.24 -5.15
C ASN A 245 6.87 -13.60 -6.65
N PHE A 246 5.72 -13.63 -7.30
CA PHE A 246 5.64 -13.88 -8.74
C PHE A 246 5.02 -12.68 -9.47
N PRO A 247 5.29 -12.53 -10.79
CA PRO A 247 4.76 -11.42 -11.57
C PRO A 247 3.25 -11.53 -11.76
N ARG A 248 2.59 -10.38 -11.96
CA ARG A 248 1.17 -10.35 -12.34
C ARG A 248 1.01 -10.91 -13.75
N VAL A 249 0.18 -11.95 -13.88
CA VAL A 249 -0.19 -12.58 -15.16
C VAL A 249 -1.69 -12.81 -15.18
N GLN A 250 -2.35 -12.23 -16.16
CA GLN A 250 -3.81 -12.33 -16.33
C GLN A 250 -4.12 -12.65 -17.80
N GLN A 251 -4.93 -13.66 -18.00
CA GLN A 251 -5.44 -14.07 -19.31
C GLN A 251 -6.73 -14.86 -19.09
N VAL A 252 -7.80 -14.46 -19.73
CA VAL A 252 -9.08 -15.21 -19.70
C VAL A 252 -8.83 -16.62 -20.19
N LEU A 253 -9.30 -17.61 -19.43
CA LEU A 253 -9.22 -19.02 -19.83
C LEU A 253 -10.33 -19.33 -20.83
N SER A 254 -9.96 -19.44 -22.11
CA SER A 254 -10.86 -19.81 -23.22
C SER A 254 -10.55 -21.16 -23.83
N ALA A 255 -9.36 -21.71 -23.59
CA ALA A 255 -8.91 -22.99 -24.13
C ALA A 255 -9.44 -24.19 -23.31
N PRO A 256 -9.52 -25.39 -23.91
CA PRO A 256 -9.90 -26.62 -23.22
C PRO A 256 -9.00 -26.96 -22.03
N TYR A 257 -7.71 -26.72 -22.16
CA TYR A 257 -6.74 -26.91 -21.10
C TYR A 257 -5.75 -25.73 -20.99
N ARG A 258 -5.39 -25.41 -19.75
CA ARG A 258 -4.32 -24.49 -19.40
C ARG A 258 -3.29 -25.21 -18.57
N ILE A 259 -2.01 -25.07 -18.92
CA ILE A 259 -0.89 -25.45 -18.07
C ILE A 259 -0.25 -24.20 -17.52
N THR A 260 -0.01 -24.16 -16.22
CA THR A 260 0.78 -23.10 -15.60
C THR A 260 2.09 -23.66 -15.09
N LEU A 261 3.19 -22.95 -15.39
CA LEU A 261 4.55 -23.36 -15.04
C LEU A 261 5.19 -22.28 -14.19
N ILE A 262 5.81 -22.70 -13.09
CA ILE A 262 6.81 -21.88 -12.41
C ILE A 262 8.16 -22.44 -12.84
N ASN A 263 8.95 -21.62 -13.50
CA ASN A 263 10.21 -22.01 -14.09
C ASN A 263 11.35 -21.04 -13.72
N LYS A 264 12.58 -21.52 -13.83
CA LYS A 264 13.76 -20.66 -13.73
C LYS A 264 13.79 -19.69 -14.89
N ASN A 265 14.16 -18.44 -14.63
CA ASN A 265 14.31 -17.41 -15.65
C ASN A 265 15.67 -17.54 -16.36
N VAL A 266 15.75 -18.51 -17.26
CA VAL A 266 16.98 -18.83 -17.99
C VAL A 266 16.79 -18.65 -19.51
N PRO A 267 17.88 -18.40 -20.29
CA PRO A 267 17.80 -18.29 -21.73
C PRO A 267 17.11 -19.51 -22.37
N ASN A 268 16.39 -19.27 -23.45
CA ASN A 268 15.69 -20.28 -24.25
C ASN A 268 14.56 -21.06 -23.54
N ILE A 269 14.15 -20.68 -22.33
CA ILE A 269 13.11 -21.43 -21.61
C ILE A 269 11.77 -21.47 -22.38
N VAL A 270 11.34 -20.34 -22.96
CA VAL A 270 10.11 -20.25 -23.74
C VAL A 270 10.20 -21.14 -25.01
N ALA A 271 11.34 -21.12 -25.68
CA ALA A 271 11.58 -21.99 -26.84
C ALA A 271 11.47 -23.48 -26.46
N ARG A 272 12.08 -23.89 -25.32
CA ARG A 272 11.95 -25.27 -24.82
C ARG A 272 10.52 -25.66 -24.49
N ILE A 273 9.76 -24.77 -23.88
CA ILE A 273 8.34 -24.99 -23.57
C ILE A 273 7.55 -25.17 -24.86
N SER A 274 7.69 -24.28 -25.85
CA SER A 274 6.96 -24.37 -27.12
C SER A 274 7.39 -25.59 -27.95
N THR A 275 8.68 -25.95 -27.97
CA THR A 275 9.14 -27.19 -28.61
C THR A 275 8.54 -28.43 -27.96
N ALA A 276 8.51 -28.48 -26.61
CA ALA A 276 7.92 -29.59 -25.90
C ALA A 276 6.43 -29.78 -26.26
N VAL A 277 5.66 -28.69 -26.44
CA VAL A 277 4.26 -28.76 -26.89
C VAL A 277 4.17 -29.23 -28.33
N SER A 278 5.03 -28.72 -29.20
CA SER A 278 5.07 -29.10 -30.62
C SER A 278 5.39 -30.57 -30.84
N ASP A 279 6.23 -31.18 -30.00
CA ASP A 279 6.57 -32.60 -30.04
C ASP A 279 5.36 -33.51 -29.87
N PHE A 280 4.30 -33.06 -29.21
CA PHE A 280 3.02 -33.74 -29.04
C PHE A 280 1.99 -33.37 -30.14
N ASN A 281 2.40 -32.54 -31.10
CA ASN A 281 1.50 -32.02 -32.16
C ASN A 281 0.26 -31.32 -31.56
N ILE A 282 0.47 -30.52 -30.51
CA ILE A 282 -0.53 -29.70 -29.83
C ILE A 282 -0.36 -28.25 -30.28
N ASN A 283 -1.46 -27.55 -30.54
CA ASN A 283 -1.46 -26.15 -30.87
C ASN A 283 -1.52 -25.30 -29.59
N ILE A 284 -0.72 -24.22 -29.57
CA ILE A 284 -0.73 -23.21 -28.52
C ILE A 284 -1.69 -22.11 -28.92
N ASP A 285 -2.78 -21.94 -28.16
CA ASP A 285 -3.72 -20.84 -28.32
C ASP A 285 -3.14 -19.53 -27.73
N ASN A 286 -2.55 -19.63 -26.53
CA ASN A 286 -1.91 -18.50 -25.86
C ASN A 286 -0.69 -18.96 -25.06
N ILE A 287 0.34 -18.12 -25.05
CA ILE A 287 1.48 -18.27 -24.15
C ILE A 287 1.86 -16.90 -23.55
N ILE A 288 1.91 -16.82 -22.22
CA ILE A 288 2.41 -15.67 -21.51
C ILE A 288 3.51 -16.13 -20.57
N ASN A 289 4.71 -15.57 -20.73
CA ASN A 289 5.81 -15.75 -19.79
C ASN A 289 6.21 -14.41 -19.22
N ARG A 290 6.23 -14.29 -17.90
CA ARG A 290 6.72 -13.10 -17.20
C ARG A 290 7.67 -13.50 -16.09
N SER A 291 8.77 -12.77 -15.96
CA SER A 291 9.78 -13.02 -14.95
C SER A 291 9.75 -12.00 -13.82
N LYS A 292 10.18 -12.44 -12.64
CA LYS A 292 10.50 -11.62 -11.49
C LYS A 292 11.73 -12.22 -10.79
N GLY A 293 12.87 -11.56 -10.94
CA GLY A 293 14.15 -12.10 -10.46
C GLY A 293 14.55 -13.40 -11.17
N GLU A 294 14.91 -14.40 -10.40
CA GLU A 294 15.42 -15.70 -10.89
C GLU A 294 14.32 -16.65 -11.38
N TYR A 295 13.04 -16.30 -11.18
CA TYR A 295 11.91 -17.14 -11.55
C TYR A 295 10.98 -16.44 -12.54
N ALA A 296 10.29 -17.25 -13.32
CA ALA A 296 9.23 -16.80 -14.21
C ALA A 296 7.96 -17.63 -13.98
N TYR A 297 6.85 -17.03 -14.32
CA TYR A 297 5.56 -17.68 -14.38
C TYR A 297 5.08 -17.74 -15.83
N THR A 298 4.85 -18.94 -16.33
CA THR A 298 4.33 -19.19 -17.67
C THR A 298 2.91 -19.67 -17.59
N LEU A 299 2.04 -19.06 -18.34
CA LEU A 299 0.66 -19.49 -18.56
C LEU A 299 0.54 -19.93 -20.02
N LEU A 300 0.09 -21.13 -20.25
CA LEU A 300 0.05 -21.81 -21.54
C LEU A 300 -1.35 -22.36 -21.77
N ASP A 301 -2.07 -21.80 -22.74
CA ASP A 301 -3.38 -22.25 -23.18
C ASP A 301 -3.22 -23.16 -24.41
N LEU A 302 -3.83 -24.32 -24.35
CA LEU A 302 -3.67 -25.38 -25.34
C LEU A 302 -5.02 -25.72 -26.00
N ASP A 303 -5.02 -25.70 -27.33
CA ASP A 303 -6.14 -26.14 -28.16
C ASP A 303 -6.05 -27.65 -28.39
N GLU A 304 -6.24 -28.44 -27.33
CA GLU A 304 -6.25 -29.90 -27.34
C GLU A 304 -7.34 -30.42 -26.40
N THR A 305 -8.04 -31.43 -26.80
CA THR A 305 -9.13 -32.06 -26.04
C THR A 305 -8.77 -33.44 -25.52
N ASP A 306 -7.73 -34.07 -26.08
CA ASP A 306 -7.24 -35.38 -25.64
C ASP A 306 -6.45 -35.25 -24.33
N LYS A 307 -7.09 -35.68 -23.26
CA LYS A 307 -6.51 -35.64 -21.93
C LYS A 307 -5.22 -36.46 -21.81
N SER A 308 -5.08 -37.57 -22.53
CA SER A 308 -3.90 -38.45 -22.46
C SER A 308 -2.66 -37.71 -22.95
N LYS A 309 -2.74 -37.00 -24.08
CA LYS A 309 -1.65 -36.17 -24.60
C LYS A 309 -1.27 -35.06 -23.63
N ILE A 310 -2.26 -34.42 -23.00
CA ILE A 310 -2.04 -33.38 -22.02
C ILE A 310 -1.33 -33.95 -20.78
N ASP A 311 -1.74 -35.12 -20.27
CA ASP A 311 -1.11 -35.74 -19.12
C ASP A 311 0.36 -36.11 -19.41
N GLU A 312 0.66 -36.62 -20.63
CA GLU A 312 2.03 -36.92 -21.07
C GLU A 312 2.89 -35.63 -21.17
N LEU A 313 2.32 -34.52 -21.70
CA LEU A 313 3.00 -33.23 -21.76
C LEU A 313 3.27 -32.68 -20.35
N VAL A 314 2.35 -32.81 -19.42
CA VAL A 314 2.52 -32.42 -18.02
C VAL A 314 3.69 -33.21 -17.42
N ALA A 315 3.73 -34.52 -17.59
CA ALA A 315 4.81 -35.38 -17.09
C ALA A 315 6.18 -34.97 -17.68
N LYS A 316 6.22 -34.59 -18.98
CA LYS A 316 7.45 -34.08 -19.62
C LYS A 316 7.91 -32.78 -18.98
N PHE A 317 6.99 -31.87 -18.64
CA PHE A 317 7.36 -30.62 -17.96
C PHE A 317 7.82 -30.88 -16.52
N GLU A 318 7.18 -31.77 -15.78
CA GLU A 318 7.56 -32.15 -14.41
C GLU A 318 8.96 -32.78 -14.34
N ALA A 319 9.40 -33.46 -15.40
CA ALA A 319 10.73 -34.05 -15.51
C ALA A 319 11.83 -33.05 -15.87
N SER A 320 11.51 -31.78 -16.12
CA SER A 320 12.49 -30.74 -16.52
C SER A 320 13.12 -30.04 -15.32
N ASP A 321 14.46 -30.04 -15.23
CA ASP A 321 15.24 -29.37 -14.18
C ASP A 321 15.01 -27.84 -14.06
N ASN A 322 14.48 -27.22 -15.13
CA ASN A 322 14.21 -25.79 -15.15
C ASN A 322 12.78 -25.44 -14.76
N ILE A 323 11.92 -26.45 -14.54
CA ILE A 323 10.53 -26.27 -14.14
C ILE A 323 10.39 -26.67 -12.67
N VAL A 324 9.96 -25.73 -11.83
CA VAL A 324 9.83 -25.93 -10.38
C VAL A 324 8.46 -26.49 -10.04
N ARG A 325 7.42 -26.07 -10.78
CA ARG A 325 6.05 -26.52 -10.53
C ARG A 325 5.22 -26.47 -11.81
N VAL A 326 4.42 -27.50 -11.98
CA VAL A 326 3.43 -27.60 -13.05
C VAL A 326 2.04 -27.70 -12.44
N ARG A 327 1.06 -27.05 -13.06
CA ARG A 327 -0.37 -27.25 -12.73
C ARG A 327 -1.18 -27.30 -14.00
N LEU A 328 -2.04 -28.31 -14.08
CA LEU A 328 -3.04 -28.46 -15.13
C LEU A 328 -4.38 -27.90 -14.66
N ILE A 329 -5.00 -27.07 -15.49
CA ILE A 329 -6.31 -26.47 -15.26
C ILE A 329 -7.18 -26.81 -16.48
N LYS A 330 -8.36 -27.38 -16.23
CA LYS A 330 -9.35 -27.69 -17.28
C LYS A 330 -10.23 -26.45 -17.50
N GLY A 331 -10.35 -26.02 -18.74
CA GLY A 331 -11.35 -25.02 -19.15
C GLY A 331 -12.77 -25.52 -18.95
N LYS A 332 -13.72 -24.59 -18.93
CA LYS A 332 -15.14 -24.89 -18.78
C LYS A 332 -15.74 -25.35 -20.09
#